data_a810911a96e8b5cbcef4a611ae9a6570
#
_entry.id   a810911a96e8b5cbcef4a611ae9a6570
#
_cell.length_a   1.000
_cell.length_b   1.000
_cell.length_c   1.000
_cell.angle_alpha   90.00
_cell.angle_beta   90.00
_cell.angle_gamma   90.00
#
_symmetry.space_group_name_H-M   'P 1'
#
loop_
_entity.id
_entity.type
_entity.pdbx_description
1 polymer ?
#
loop_
_entity_poly.entity_id
_entity_poly.type
_entity_poly.pdbx_seq_one_letter_code
_entity_poly.pdbx_strand_id
1 'polypeptide(L)'
;MIGANVPINATAKDLSARSRWSWIPLALAIALGAGALVLTNPSPADLESFASERLVEEISDELCSGSSLPMMMRLAISNCPQLVRAQRQALGRVVRDRARRLNFGLFSLYQAEIGGQTLLDWQVPRFHATVLGLAGNFVLVEAGQTPGRRGR
;
A
#
# COMPACT_ATOMS: atom_id res chain seq x y z
N MET A 1 -64.65 45.06 19.49
CA MET A 1 -63.54 45.10 18.52
C MET A 1 -62.23 44.87 19.28
N ILE A 2 -61.73 43.64 19.32
CA ILE A 2 -60.51 43.28 20.04
C ILE A 2 -59.49 42.97 18.97
N GLY A 3 -58.54 43.89 18.79
CA GLY A 3 -57.41 43.72 17.87
C GLY A 3 -56.29 42.89 18.57
N ALA A 4 -56.05 41.68 18.14
CA ALA A 4 -54.95 40.88 18.56
C ALA A 4 -53.67 41.30 17.83
N ASN A 5 -52.74 41.94 18.55
CA ASN A 5 -51.36 42.16 18.10
C ASN A 5 -50.58 40.89 18.22
N VAL A 6 -50.24 40.27 17.10
CA VAL A 6 -49.30 39.15 17.02
C VAL A 6 -47.89 39.73 16.82
N PRO A 7 -46.91 39.42 17.71
CA PRO A 7 -45.52 39.87 17.51
C PRO A 7 -44.81 38.98 16.49
N ILE A 8 -44.52 39.53 15.32
CA ILE A 8 -43.80 38.83 14.20
C ILE A 8 -42.29 39.07 14.26
N ASN A 9 -41.64 38.88 15.40
CA ASN A 9 -40.20 39.17 15.47
C ASN A 9 -39.34 38.18 16.26
N ALA A 10 -39.72 36.88 16.25
CA ALA A 10 -38.93 35.91 17.03
C ALA A 10 -38.32 34.74 16.23
N THR A 11 -38.37 34.71 14.89
CA THR A 11 -38.03 33.47 14.16
C THR A 11 -36.79 33.51 13.23
N ALA A 12 -36.19 34.66 12.98
CA ALA A 12 -35.06 34.71 12.04
C ALA A 12 -33.68 34.52 12.71
N LYS A 13 -33.54 34.77 13.98
CA LYS A 13 -32.25 34.72 14.70
C LYS A 13 -31.90 33.33 15.25
N ASP A 14 -32.91 32.53 15.54
CA ASP A 14 -32.74 31.18 16.10
C ASP A 14 -32.40 30.12 15.03
N LEU A 15 -32.81 30.32 13.79
CA LEU A 15 -32.53 29.40 12.70
C LEU A 15 -31.06 29.44 12.26
N SER A 16 -30.38 30.58 12.41
CA SER A 16 -28.97 30.71 12.00
C SER A 16 -28.01 30.11 13.03
N ALA A 17 -28.37 30.08 14.30
CA ALA A 17 -27.57 29.48 15.35
C ALA A 17 -27.62 27.95 15.36
N ARG A 18 -28.79 27.36 15.04
CA ARG A 18 -28.95 25.90 14.92
C ARG A 18 -28.23 25.31 13.73
N SER A 19 -28.12 26.02 12.62
CA SER A 19 -27.39 25.57 11.42
C SER A 19 -25.88 25.51 11.62
N ARG A 20 -25.31 26.36 12.48
CA ARG A 20 -23.86 26.40 12.75
C ARG A 20 -23.37 25.27 13.66
N TRP A 21 -24.20 24.70 14.48
CA TRP A 21 -23.81 23.62 15.42
C TRP A 21 -23.94 22.22 14.82
N SER A 22 -24.69 22.04 13.76
CA SER A 22 -24.94 20.72 13.18
C SER A 22 -23.73 20.15 12.41
N TRP A 23 -22.80 20.99 11.96
CA TRP A 23 -21.59 20.56 11.24
C TRP A 23 -20.35 20.37 12.11
N ILE A 24 -20.37 20.88 13.35
CA ILE A 24 -19.27 20.71 14.32
C ILE A 24 -18.96 19.23 14.60
N PRO A 25 -19.92 18.36 14.91
CA PRO A 25 -19.64 16.96 15.15
C PRO A 25 -19.14 16.26 13.90
N LEU A 26 -19.58 16.63 12.70
CA LEU A 26 -19.07 16.12 11.44
C LEU A 26 -17.62 16.55 11.20
N ALA A 27 -17.33 17.84 11.40
CA ALA A 27 -15.96 18.36 11.28
C ALA A 27 -15.02 17.68 12.28
N LEU A 28 -15.46 17.47 13.52
CA LEU A 28 -14.68 16.76 14.54
C LEU A 28 -14.44 15.29 14.15
N ALA A 29 -15.44 14.61 13.65
CA ALA A 29 -15.30 13.22 13.18
C ALA A 29 -14.31 13.11 12.01
N ILE A 30 -14.38 14.04 11.05
CA ILE A 30 -13.43 14.11 9.92
C ILE A 30 -12.01 14.37 10.44
N ALA A 31 -11.84 15.32 11.37
CA ALA A 31 -10.54 15.66 11.93
C ALA A 31 -9.92 14.48 12.70
N LEU A 32 -10.73 13.77 13.50
CA LEU A 32 -10.28 12.56 14.22
C LEU A 32 -9.93 11.44 13.24
N GLY A 33 -10.76 11.22 12.21
CA GLY A 33 -10.50 10.21 11.17
C GLY A 33 -9.23 10.52 10.39
N ALA A 34 -9.03 11.77 9.96
CA ALA A 34 -7.81 12.19 9.29
C ALA A 34 -6.58 12.05 10.20
N GLY A 35 -6.70 12.44 11.46
CA GLY A 35 -5.63 12.26 12.45
C GLY A 35 -5.25 10.79 12.64
N ALA A 36 -6.23 9.89 12.74
CA ALA A 36 -5.99 8.45 12.82
C ALA A 36 -5.26 7.92 11.57
N LEU A 37 -5.65 8.35 10.37
CA LEU A 37 -4.99 7.95 9.12
C LEU A 37 -3.53 8.45 9.04
N VAL A 38 -3.24 9.65 9.52
CA VAL A 38 -1.86 10.17 9.59
C VAL A 38 -1.00 9.34 10.54
N LEU A 39 -1.53 9.00 11.72
CA LEU A 39 -0.82 8.22 12.74
C LEU A 39 -0.61 6.76 12.32
N THR A 40 -1.52 6.21 11.53
CA THR A 40 -1.47 4.83 11.03
C THR A 40 -0.89 4.71 9.62
N ASN A 41 -0.32 5.79 9.08
CA ASN A 41 0.30 5.79 7.75
C ASN A 41 1.55 4.90 7.75
N PRO A 42 1.58 3.80 6.98
CA PRO A 42 2.66 2.82 7.05
C PRO A 42 4.03 3.40 6.70
N SER A 43 5.04 2.94 7.42
CA SER A 43 6.43 3.32 7.23
C SER A 43 7.15 2.44 6.19
N PRO A 44 8.36 2.81 5.74
CA PRO A 44 9.19 1.93 4.90
C PRO A 44 9.59 0.61 5.59
N ALA A 45 9.67 0.59 6.92
CA ALA A 45 9.96 -0.63 7.67
C ALA A 45 8.76 -1.60 7.66
N ASP A 46 7.54 -1.05 7.71
CA ASP A 46 6.33 -1.86 7.59
C ASP A 46 6.21 -2.45 6.18
N LEU A 47 6.63 -1.70 5.14
CA LEU A 47 6.73 -2.22 3.78
C LEU A 47 7.74 -3.37 3.68
N GLU A 48 8.90 -3.27 4.34
CA GLU A 48 9.89 -4.35 4.38
C GLU A 48 9.29 -5.64 4.94
N SER A 49 8.55 -5.53 6.04
CA SER A 49 7.88 -6.67 6.68
C SER A 49 6.82 -7.28 5.76
N PHE A 50 5.94 -6.46 5.21
CA PHE A 50 4.91 -6.89 4.27
C PHE A 50 5.49 -7.56 3.03
N ALA A 51 6.49 -6.93 2.40
CA ALA A 51 7.14 -7.46 1.21
C ALA A 51 7.89 -8.76 1.50
N SER A 52 8.54 -8.88 2.68
CA SER A 52 9.25 -10.09 3.06
C SER A 52 8.32 -11.30 3.19
N GLU A 53 7.13 -11.12 3.74
CA GLU A 53 6.12 -12.18 3.88
C GLU A 53 5.54 -12.58 2.53
N ARG A 54 5.13 -11.60 1.72
CA ARG A 54 4.55 -11.84 0.40
C ARG A 54 5.54 -12.50 -0.56
N LEU A 55 6.78 -12.04 -0.59
CA LEU A 55 7.80 -12.63 -1.45
C LEU A 55 8.17 -14.05 -1.03
N VAL A 56 8.24 -14.33 0.27
CA VAL A 56 8.47 -15.69 0.74
C VAL A 56 7.34 -16.63 0.33
N GLU A 57 6.09 -16.20 0.46
CA GLU A 57 4.92 -16.98 0.04
C GLU A 57 4.97 -17.26 -1.47
N GLU A 58 5.05 -16.22 -2.29
CA GLU A 58 5.06 -16.29 -3.75
C GLU A 58 6.24 -17.14 -4.29
N ILE A 59 7.46 -16.86 -3.79
CA ILE A 59 8.65 -17.61 -4.20
C ILE A 59 8.56 -19.07 -3.75
N SER A 60 8.02 -19.35 -2.56
CA SER A 60 7.85 -20.72 -2.08
C SER A 60 6.85 -21.48 -2.95
N ASP A 61 5.75 -20.84 -3.32
CA ASP A 61 4.74 -21.47 -4.16
C ASP A 61 5.24 -21.68 -5.58
N GLU A 62 5.89 -20.73 -6.19
CA GLU A 62 6.44 -20.82 -7.54
C GLU A 62 7.62 -21.79 -7.65
N LEU A 63 8.59 -21.72 -6.73
CA LEU A 63 9.81 -22.52 -6.82
C LEU A 63 9.70 -23.88 -6.12
N CYS A 64 8.99 -23.96 -4.97
CA CYS A 64 8.98 -25.16 -4.17
C CYS A 64 7.83 -26.11 -4.48
N SER A 65 6.71 -25.64 -5.06
CA SER A 65 5.57 -26.49 -5.46
C SER A 65 5.80 -27.31 -6.73
N GLY A 66 6.93 -27.12 -7.36
CA GLY A 66 7.55 -28.16 -8.19
C GLY A 66 7.15 -28.22 -9.65
N SER A 67 6.42 -27.28 -10.20
CA SER A 67 6.13 -27.26 -11.66
C SER A 67 7.28 -26.68 -12.50
N SER A 68 8.10 -25.82 -11.91
CA SER A 68 9.17 -25.11 -12.62
C SER A 68 10.58 -25.69 -12.44
N LEU A 69 10.80 -26.58 -11.45
CA LEU A 69 12.12 -27.16 -11.21
C LEU A 69 12.32 -28.54 -11.87
N PRO A 70 13.47 -28.79 -12.53
CA PRO A 70 13.83 -30.11 -13.01
C PRO A 70 13.85 -31.14 -11.87
N MET A 71 13.44 -32.37 -12.16
CA MET A 71 13.28 -33.45 -11.17
C MET A 71 14.54 -33.69 -10.32
N MET A 72 15.72 -33.48 -10.88
CA MET A 72 17.00 -33.60 -10.16
C MET A 72 17.17 -32.51 -9.08
N MET A 73 16.71 -31.27 -9.30
CA MET A 73 16.76 -30.21 -8.31
C MET A 73 15.75 -30.42 -7.17
N ARG A 74 14.60 -31.03 -7.45
CA ARG A 74 13.60 -31.38 -6.43
C ARG A 74 14.16 -32.33 -5.36
N LEU A 75 14.95 -33.30 -5.78
CA LEU A 75 15.58 -34.29 -4.87
C LEU A 75 16.71 -33.68 -4.06
N ALA A 76 17.39 -32.66 -4.58
CA ALA A 76 18.50 -31.98 -3.91
C ALA A 76 18.04 -30.95 -2.87
N ILE A 77 16.83 -30.39 -2.99
CA ILE A 77 16.31 -29.34 -2.10
C ILE A 77 15.19 -29.90 -1.23
N SER A 78 15.55 -30.72 -0.24
CA SER A 78 14.59 -31.33 0.69
C SER A 78 13.86 -30.33 1.59
N ASN A 79 14.39 -29.08 1.74
CA ASN A 79 13.83 -28.04 2.62
C ASN A 79 13.70 -26.67 1.90
N CYS A 80 13.24 -26.67 0.63
CA CYS A 80 13.10 -25.46 -0.18
C CYS A 80 12.36 -24.30 0.54
N PRO A 81 11.18 -24.49 1.16
CA PRO A 81 10.49 -23.41 1.85
C PRO A 81 11.26 -22.83 3.03
N GLN A 82 12.04 -23.64 3.75
CA GLN A 82 12.88 -23.16 4.85
C GLN A 82 14.02 -22.29 4.34
N LEU A 83 14.64 -22.66 3.22
CA LEU A 83 15.71 -21.87 2.61
C LEU A 83 15.20 -20.49 2.16
N VAL A 84 14.03 -20.45 1.52
CA VAL A 84 13.39 -19.18 1.11
C VAL A 84 13.06 -18.33 2.35
N ARG A 85 12.48 -18.92 3.40
CA ARG A 85 12.18 -18.22 4.65
C ARG A 85 13.42 -17.68 5.36
N ALA A 86 14.55 -18.38 5.28
CA ALA A 86 15.81 -17.90 5.85
C ALA A 86 16.30 -16.60 5.19
N GLN A 87 15.92 -16.36 3.93
CA GLN A 87 16.29 -15.16 3.18
C GLN A 87 15.23 -14.02 3.27
N ARG A 88 14.16 -14.19 4.05
CA ARG A 88 13.04 -13.24 4.12
C ARG A 88 13.48 -11.80 4.38
N GLN A 89 14.43 -11.58 5.29
CA GLN A 89 14.93 -10.24 5.61
C GLN A 89 15.70 -9.60 4.45
N ALA A 90 16.49 -10.39 3.72
CA ALA A 90 17.21 -9.91 2.56
C ALA A 90 16.23 -9.51 1.46
N LEU A 91 15.19 -10.30 1.22
CA LEU A 91 14.14 -10.00 0.24
C LEU A 91 13.39 -8.71 0.59
N GLY A 92 12.97 -8.54 1.84
CA GLY A 92 12.30 -7.34 2.31
C GLY A 92 13.17 -6.08 2.18
N ARG A 93 14.45 -6.16 2.54
CA ARG A 93 15.41 -5.04 2.40
C ARG A 93 15.59 -4.61 0.96
N VAL A 94 15.71 -5.56 0.03
CA VAL A 94 15.84 -5.23 -1.40
C VAL A 94 14.63 -4.43 -1.89
N VAL A 95 13.42 -4.83 -1.48
CA VAL A 95 12.20 -4.08 -1.84
C VAL A 95 12.22 -2.69 -1.22
N ARG A 96 12.52 -2.57 0.08
CA ARG A 96 12.59 -1.28 0.76
C ARG A 96 13.61 -0.34 0.11
N ASP A 97 14.80 -0.83 -0.20
CA ASP A 97 15.89 -0.03 -0.74
C ASP A 97 15.64 0.39 -2.21
N ARG A 98 14.81 -0.36 -2.92
CA ARG A 98 14.42 -0.06 -4.31
C ARG A 98 13.07 0.64 -4.42
N ALA A 99 12.29 0.71 -3.34
CA ALA A 99 11.00 1.36 -3.33
C ALA A 99 11.15 2.88 -3.13
N ARG A 100 10.55 3.65 -4.03
CA ARG A 100 10.37 5.10 -3.88
C ARG A 100 9.06 5.36 -3.15
N ARG A 101 9.13 6.01 -1.99
CA ARG A 101 7.95 6.41 -1.22
C ARG A 101 7.46 7.79 -1.64
N LEU A 102 6.19 7.90 -1.97
CA LEU A 102 5.44 9.16 -2.10
C LEU A 102 4.48 9.26 -0.92
N ASN A 103 4.80 10.11 0.04
CA ASN A 103 4.01 10.27 1.26
C ASN A 103 3.05 11.44 1.12
N PHE A 104 1.73 11.17 1.21
CA PHE A 104 0.65 12.15 1.16
C PHE A 104 0.08 12.50 2.54
N GLY A 105 0.72 12.04 3.61
CA GLY A 105 0.27 12.24 4.99
C GLY A 105 -0.79 11.22 5.42
N LEU A 106 -1.93 11.18 4.77
CA LEU A 106 -3.03 10.24 5.06
C LEU A 106 -2.77 8.83 4.55
N PHE A 107 -1.97 8.70 3.50
CA PHE A 107 -1.56 7.45 2.86
C PHE A 107 -0.17 7.60 2.24
N SER A 108 0.45 6.48 1.91
CA SER A 108 1.74 6.45 1.20
C SER A 108 1.64 5.55 -0.02
N LEU A 109 2.25 5.98 -1.12
CA LEU A 109 2.39 5.18 -2.33
C LEU A 109 3.85 4.73 -2.45
N TYR A 110 4.06 3.44 -2.62
CA TYR A 110 5.38 2.83 -2.80
C TYR A 110 5.49 2.30 -4.21
N GLN A 111 6.49 2.77 -4.95
CA GLN A 111 6.80 2.34 -6.30
C GLN A 111 8.16 1.65 -6.28
N ALA A 112 8.19 0.37 -6.64
CA ALA A 112 9.40 -0.41 -6.75
C ALA A 112 9.64 -0.81 -8.21
N GLU A 113 10.87 -0.63 -8.67
CA GLU A 113 11.32 -1.09 -9.99
C GLU A 113 12.55 -1.98 -9.81
N ILE A 114 12.48 -3.18 -10.39
CA ILE A 114 13.56 -4.17 -10.33
C ILE A 114 13.85 -4.65 -11.75
N GLY A 115 15.13 -4.77 -12.12
CA GLY A 115 15.57 -5.20 -13.44
C GLY A 115 15.82 -4.04 -14.39
N GLY A 116 15.70 -4.29 -15.71
CA GLY A 116 15.99 -3.31 -16.76
C GLY A 116 17.46 -3.06 -17.01
N GLN A 117 18.37 -3.83 -16.39
CA GLN A 117 19.81 -3.74 -16.63
C GLN A 117 20.17 -4.49 -17.90
N THR A 118 21.14 -3.97 -18.64
CA THR A 118 21.69 -4.66 -19.81
C THR A 118 22.91 -5.45 -19.35
N LEU A 119 22.85 -6.76 -19.47
CA LEU A 119 23.94 -7.68 -19.22
C LEU A 119 24.42 -8.22 -20.56
N LEU A 120 25.60 -7.79 -21.00
CA LEU A 120 26.12 -8.07 -22.33
C LEU A 120 25.11 -7.56 -23.39
N ASP A 121 24.62 -8.40 -24.27
CA ASP A 121 23.62 -8.04 -25.30
C ASP A 121 22.18 -8.40 -24.90
N TRP A 122 21.95 -8.74 -23.62
CA TRP A 122 20.64 -9.12 -23.13
C TRP A 122 20.10 -8.13 -22.12
N GLN A 123 18.92 -7.58 -22.40
CA GLN A 123 18.21 -6.68 -21.50
C GLN A 123 17.33 -7.49 -20.56
N VAL A 124 17.64 -7.43 -19.26
CA VAL A 124 16.84 -8.09 -18.23
C VAL A 124 15.43 -7.50 -18.20
N PRO A 125 14.36 -8.30 -18.09
CA PRO A 125 13.00 -7.79 -17.93
C PRO A 125 12.91 -6.79 -16.77
N ARG A 126 12.13 -5.73 -16.96
CA ARG A 126 11.86 -4.76 -15.91
C ARG A 126 10.53 -5.11 -15.25
N PHE A 127 10.57 -5.30 -13.96
CA PHE A 127 9.39 -5.48 -13.12
C PHE A 127 9.09 -4.17 -12.41
N HIS A 128 7.85 -3.76 -12.40
CA HIS A 128 7.36 -2.63 -11.63
C HIS A 128 6.20 -3.06 -10.77
N ALA A 129 6.15 -2.52 -9.55
CA ALA A 129 5.04 -2.73 -8.64
C ALA A 129 4.71 -1.42 -7.93
N THR A 130 3.43 -1.15 -7.79
CA THR A 130 2.90 -0.01 -7.05
C THR A 130 2.04 -0.52 -5.91
N VAL A 131 2.41 -0.14 -4.68
CA VAL A 131 1.73 -0.57 -3.45
C VAL A 131 1.22 0.67 -2.73
N LEU A 132 -0.07 0.67 -2.38
CA LEU A 132 -0.71 1.69 -1.55
C LEU A 132 -0.65 1.27 -0.09
N GLY A 133 -0.09 2.13 0.76
CA GLY A 133 -0.12 2.01 2.21
C GLY A 133 -1.15 2.93 2.82
N LEU A 134 -2.16 2.40 3.51
CA LEU A 134 -3.25 3.14 4.12
C LEU A 134 -3.70 2.45 5.41
N ALA A 135 -3.91 3.22 6.49
CA ALA A 135 -4.43 2.72 7.77
C ALA A 135 -3.67 1.48 8.30
N GLY A 136 -2.34 1.48 8.22
CA GLY A 136 -1.50 0.38 8.68
C GLY A 136 -1.46 -0.85 7.76
N ASN A 137 -2.15 -0.82 6.62
CA ASN A 137 -2.23 -1.93 5.68
C ASN A 137 -1.61 -1.58 4.33
N PHE A 138 -1.26 -2.63 3.57
CA PHE A 138 -0.75 -2.50 2.21
C PHE A 138 -1.65 -3.20 1.21
N VAL A 139 -1.88 -2.52 0.08
CA VAL A 139 -2.65 -3.05 -1.04
C VAL A 139 -1.80 -2.92 -2.31
N LEU A 140 -1.62 -4.02 -3.01
CA LEU A 140 -0.98 -4.01 -4.33
C LEU A 140 -1.95 -3.38 -5.33
N VAL A 141 -1.59 -2.23 -5.88
CA VAL A 141 -2.42 -1.48 -6.84
C VAL A 141 -2.12 -1.94 -8.26
N GLU A 142 -0.83 -2.11 -8.55
CA GLU A 142 -0.38 -2.49 -9.88
C GLU A 142 0.90 -3.33 -9.77
N ALA A 143 0.96 -4.38 -10.59
CA ALA A 143 2.18 -5.13 -10.82
C ALA A 143 2.27 -5.46 -12.31
N GLY A 144 3.43 -5.27 -12.90
CA GLY A 144 3.65 -5.54 -14.31
C GLY A 144 5.10 -5.84 -14.62
N GLN A 145 5.30 -6.47 -15.77
CA GLN A 145 6.64 -6.69 -16.32
C GLN A 145 6.71 -6.16 -17.76
N THR A 146 7.79 -5.46 -18.04
CA THR A 146 8.12 -5.07 -19.42
C THR A 146 9.12 -6.09 -19.95
N PRO A 147 8.81 -6.80 -21.04
CA PRO A 147 9.70 -7.81 -21.60
C PRO A 147 11.04 -7.18 -22.00
N GLY A 148 12.12 -7.86 -21.66
CA GLY A 148 13.47 -7.49 -22.09
C GLY A 148 13.58 -7.54 -23.60
N ARG A 149 14.22 -6.53 -24.20
CA ARG A 149 14.49 -6.50 -25.62
C ARG A 149 15.86 -7.13 -25.90
N ARG A 150 15.90 -8.10 -26.78
CA ARG A 150 17.16 -8.59 -27.34
C ARG A 150 17.68 -7.52 -28.29
N GLY A 151 18.87 -6.95 -28.02
CA GLY A 151 19.56 -6.10 -28.98
C GLY A 151 19.79 -6.88 -30.28
N ARG A 152 19.47 -6.27 -31.40
CA ARG A 152 19.83 -6.79 -32.74
C ARG A 152 21.27 -6.47 -33.01
#